data_4b1828914d6ee1236bc1d79c05787917
#
_entry.id   4b1828914d6ee1236bc1d79c05787917
#
_cell.length_a   1.000
_cell.length_b   1.000
_cell.length_c   1.000
_cell.angle_alpha   90.00
_cell.angle_beta   90.00
_cell.angle_gamma   90.00
#
_symmetry.space_group_name_H-M   'P 1'
#
loop_
_entity.id
_entity.type
_entity.pdbx_description
1 polymer ?
#
loop_
_entity_poly.entity_id
_entity_poly.type
_entity_poly.pdbx_seq_one_letter_code
_entity_poly.pdbx_strand_id
1 'polypeptide(L)'
;MLKNANSIINASQIATPITLPGDVTLSTGNLVIGTAGKGIDFSITSSGSGTMTSELFDDYEEGTFTPTLNQGFDGPVGYTSQVGKYTKVGDLVYFHVYIYLAAAQTRNVDALGVAGFPFAAASGVINGCTWGYAAGVVVAGTALPVLYFGGVGGIFYNTGGSPFTGLTLTSAQPEIAISGVYKTT
;
A
#
# COMPACT_ATOMS: atom_id res chain seq x y z
N MET A 1 0.89 -38.78 30.17
CA MET A 1 1.32 -37.38 30.50
C MET A 1 2.77 -37.24 30.04
N LEU A 2 2.99 -36.69 28.84
CA LEU A 2 4.33 -36.47 28.29
C LEU A 2 4.97 -35.27 29.00
N LYS A 3 5.73 -35.54 30.02
CA LYS A 3 6.63 -34.58 30.66
C LYS A 3 8.00 -34.70 30.00
N ASN A 4 8.20 -34.12 28.86
CA ASN A 4 9.54 -33.91 28.33
C ASN A 4 9.66 -32.52 27.74
N ALA A 5 10.43 -31.69 28.41
CA ALA A 5 10.70 -30.32 28.03
C ALA A 5 11.42 -30.15 26.65
N ASN A 6 11.68 -31.26 25.95
CA ASN A 6 12.40 -31.31 24.67
C ASN A 6 11.80 -32.31 23.67
N SER A 7 10.48 -32.49 23.66
CA SER A 7 9.85 -33.31 22.61
C SER A 7 9.85 -32.53 21.29
N ILE A 8 10.82 -32.84 20.42
CA ILE A 8 10.77 -32.45 19.01
C ILE A 8 9.77 -33.38 18.32
N ILE A 9 8.65 -32.85 17.90
CA ILE A 9 7.71 -33.55 17.05
C ILE A 9 8.23 -33.45 15.61
N ASN A 10 8.73 -34.55 15.06
CA ASN A 10 9.19 -34.57 13.67
C ASN A 10 8.01 -34.67 12.71
N ALA A 11 8.16 -34.14 11.50
CA ALA A 11 7.11 -34.13 10.47
C ALA A 11 6.56 -35.53 10.15
N SER A 12 7.38 -36.58 10.29
CA SER A 12 6.96 -37.97 10.13
C SER A 12 6.04 -38.51 11.24
N GLN A 13 5.91 -37.79 12.35
CA GLN A 13 5.06 -38.12 13.49
C GLN A 13 3.70 -37.38 13.43
N ILE A 14 3.54 -36.48 12.48
CA ILE A 14 2.32 -35.71 12.28
C ILE A 14 1.63 -36.23 11.02
N ALA A 15 0.75 -37.24 11.19
CA ALA A 15 0.04 -37.86 10.07
C ALA A 15 -1.21 -37.08 9.62
N THR A 16 -1.70 -36.12 10.40
CA THR A 16 -2.96 -35.39 10.19
C THR A 16 -2.95 -34.08 10.97
N PRO A 17 -3.92 -33.15 10.76
CA PRO A 17 -3.97 -31.91 11.50
C PRO A 17 -3.80 -32.09 13.00
N ILE A 18 -2.94 -31.29 13.62
CA ILE A 18 -2.82 -31.27 15.08
C ILE A 18 -4.00 -30.47 15.63
N THR A 19 -4.85 -31.11 16.43
CA THR A 19 -5.89 -30.42 17.19
C THR A 19 -5.39 -30.23 18.62
N LEU A 20 -5.29 -28.97 19.04
CA LEU A 20 -4.92 -28.61 20.41
C LEU A 20 -6.18 -28.15 21.15
N PRO A 21 -6.44 -28.64 22.37
CA PRO A 21 -7.65 -28.31 23.14
C PRO A 21 -7.58 -26.93 23.82
N GLY A 22 -6.52 -26.16 23.62
CA GLY A 22 -6.29 -24.84 24.21
C GLY A 22 -5.41 -23.97 23.33
N ASP A 23 -5.01 -22.83 23.88
CA ASP A 23 -4.20 -21.83 23.19
C ASP A 23 -2.80 -22.36 22.85
N VAL A 24 -2.24 -21.86 21.72
CA VAL A 24 -0.84 -22.09 21.33
C VAL A 24 -0.02 -20.86 21.69
N THR A 25 0.93 -21.01 22.62
CA THR A 25 1.87 -19.95 22.97
C THR A 25 3.24 -20.21 22.38
N LEU A 26 3.72 -19.29 21.56
CA LEU A 26 5.11 -19.27 21.06
C LEU A 26 5.91 -18.34 21.97
N SER A 27 6.67 -18.90 22.92
CA SER A 27 7.41 -18.10 23.92
C SER A 27 8.69 -17.48 23.37
N THR A 28 9.30 -18.10 22.38
CA THR A 28 10.50 -17.61 21.68
C THR A 28 10.47 -18.09 20.23
N GLY A 29 10.41 -17.18 19.28
CA GLY A 29 10.33 -17.52 17.87
C GLY A 29 9.00 -17.12 17.22
N ASN A 30 8.90 -17.35 15.93
CA ASN A 30 7.75 -16.96 15.12
C ASN A 30 6.95 -18.19 14.64
N LEU A 31 5.67 -18.00 14.36
CA LEU A 31 4.91 -18.92 13.53
C LEU A 31 5.31 -18.65 12.05
N VAL A 32 5.91 -19.63 11.42
CA VAL A 32 6.35 -19.52 10.02
C VAL A 32 5.40 -20.29 9.13
N ILE A 33 4.73 -19.60 8.21
CA ILE A 33 3.94 -20.18 7.13
C ILE A 33 4.85 -20.28 5.90
N GLY A 34 5.45 -21.43 5.68
CA GLY A 34 6.55 -21.64 4.72
C GLY A 34 6.14 -21.89 3.28
N THR A 35 4.86 -21.78 2.94
CA THR A 35 4.36 -22.07 1.58
C THR A 35 3.48 -20.94 1.09
N ALA A 36 3.74 -20.45 -0.13
CA ALA A 36 2.92 -19.42 -0.76
C ALA A 36 1.44 -19.85 -0.87
N GLY A 37 0.53 -18.92 -0.64
CA GLY A 37 -0.92 -19.18 -0.64
C GLY A 37 -1.40 -20.00 0.55
N LYS A 38 -0.60 -20.08 1.62
CA LYS A 38 -0.99 -20.66 2.91
C LYS A 38 -0.90 -19.59 3.98
N GLY A 39 -1.76 -19.66 4.98
CA GLY A 39 -1.88 -18.66 6.03
C GLY A 39 -2.71 -19.15 7.21
N ILE A 40 -3.29 -18.23 7.94
CA ILE A 40 -4.23 -18.51 9.02
C ILE A 40 -5.63 -18.52 8.42
N ASP A 41 -6.32 -19.65 8.53
CA ASP A 41 -7.65 -19.89 8.00
C ASP A 41 -8.71 -19.59 9.07
N PHE A 42 -9.61 -18.67 8.78
CA PHE A 42 -10.74 -18.27 9.62
C PHE A 42 -12.09 -18.81 9.12
N SER A 43 -12.10 -19.68 8.12
CA SER A 43 -13.33 -20.16 7.45
C SER A 43 -14.33 -20.88 8.36
N ILE A 44 -13.90 -21.26 9.56
CA ILE A 44 -14.78 -21.87 10.56
C ILE A 44 -15.59 -20.85 11.38
N THR A 45 -15.28 -19.57 11.26
CA THR A 45 -16.02 -18.49 11.96
C THR A 45 -17.29 -18.15 11.20
N SER A 46 -18.28 -17.56 11.89
CA SER A 46 -19.53 -17.15 11.20
C SER A 46 -19.26 -15.96 10.29
N SER A 47 -19.71 -16.09 9.05
CA SER A 47 -19.61 -15.04 8.04
C SER A 47 -20.72 -13.98 8.21
N GLY A 48 -20.45 -12.77 7.74
CA GLY A 48 -21.48 -11.73 7.60
C GLY A 48 -22.46 -12.03 6.46
N SER A 49 -23.38 -11.08 6.20
CA SER A 49 -24.40 -11.21 5.15
C SER A 49 -23.88 -10.98 3.71
N GLY A 50 -22.63 -10.64 3.53
CA GLY A 50 -22.00 -10.45 2.22
C GLY A 50 -21.59 -11.77 1.56
N THR A 51 -21.15 -11.69 0.31
CA THR A 51 -20.53 -12.83 -0.38
C THR A 51 -19.08 -12.93 0.06
N MET A 52 -18.74 -14.01 0.77
CA MET A 52 -17.38 -14.31 1.19
C MET A 52 -16.56 -14.80 -0.02
N THR A 53 -15.37 -14.25 -0.20
CA THR A 53 -14.43 -14.68 -1.25
C THR A 53 -13.22 -15.43 -0.69
N SER A 54 -12.76 -15.08 0.51
CA SER A 54 -11.68 -15.75 1.22
C SER A 54 -11.73 -15.40 2.70
N GLU A 55 -11.36 -16.34 3.54
CA GLU A 55 -11.12 -16.17 4.98
C GLU A 55 -9.69 -16.59 5.36
N LEU A 56 -8.85 -16.74 4.36
CA LEU A 56 -7.44 -17.07 4.53
C LEU A 56 -6.62 -15.78 4.64
N PHE A 57 -5.92 -15.62 5.76
CA PHE A 57 -4.92 -14.56 5.95
C PHE A 57 -3.55 -15.10 5.52
N ASP A 58 -3.20 -14.92 4.26
CA ASP A 58 -2.03 -15.55 3.62
C ASP A 58 -1.05 -14.58 2.95
N ASP A 59 -1.40 -13.29 2.87
CA ASP A 59 -0.63 -12.31 2.13
C ASP A 59 -0.42 -11.01 2.94
N TYR A 60 0.63 -11.02 3.77
CA TYR A 60 1.09 -9.86 4.50
C TYR A 60 2.50 -9.49 4.06
N GLU A 61 2.70 -8.25 3.67
CA GLU A 61 3.99 -7.74 3.24
C GLU A 61 4.18 -6.27 3.64
N GLU A 62 5.35 -5.94 4.14
CA GLU A 62 5.79 -4.56 4.36
C GLU A 62 7.03 -4.27 3.54
N GLY A 63 7.15 -3.06 3.04
CA GLY A 63 8.32 -2.72 2.26
C GLY A 63 8.44 -1.24 1.93
N THR A 64 9.42 -0.98 1.08
CA THR A 64 9.72 0.36 0.59
C THR A 64 9.74 0.37 -0.93
N PHE A 65 9.48 1.54 -1.52
CA PHE A 65 9.57 1.78 -2.97
C PHE A 65 10.06 3.19 -3.24
N THR A 66 10.43 3.45 -4.49
CA THR A 66 10.89 4.78 -4.92
C THR A 66 9.78 5.47 -5.71
N PRO A 67 9.00 6.37 -5.09
CA PRO A 67 7.96 7.09 -5.79
C PRO A 67 8.55 8.14 -6.73
N THR A 68 7.94 8.33 -7.88
CA THR A 68 8.30 9.37 -8.84
C THR A 68 7.09 10.24 -9.17
N LEU A 69 7.30 11.51 -9.44
CA LEU A 69 6.29 12.32 -10.09
C LEU A 69 6.34 12.07 -11.60
N ASN A 70 5.23 11.76 -12.17
CA ASN A 70 5.06 11.61 -13.61
C ASN A 70 3.97 12.56 -14.09
N GLN A 71 4.09 13.01 -15.33
CA GLN A 71 3.21 14.01 -15.93
C GLN A 71 3.21 15.36 -15.21
N GLY A 72 2.69 16.36 -15.83
CA GLY A 72 2.57 17.69 -15.26
C GLY A 72 3.86 18.52 -15.27
N PHE A 73 4.96 18.05 -15.86
CA PHE A 73 6.25 18.77 -15.94
C PHE A 73 6.84 18.77 -17.35
N ASP A 74 7.56 19.83 -17.70
CA ASP A 74 8.15 20.02 -19.04
C ASP A 74 9.54 19.39 -19.21
N GLY A 75 10.03 18.68 -18.22
CA GLY A 75 11.36 18.06 -18.25
C GLY A 75 11.55 17.02 -17.16
N PRO A 76 12.76 16.45 -17.08
CA PRO A 76 13.08 15.49 -16.07
C PRO A 76 12.99 16.11 -14.66
N VAL A 77 12.31 15.42 -13.76
CA VAL A 77 12.15 15.85 -12.37
C VAL A 77 13.37 15.43 -11.56
N GLY A 78 14.03 16.40 -10.93
CA GLY A 78 15.13 16.15 -9.99
C GLY A 78 14.62 15.98 -8.57
N TYR A 79 15.17 15.06 -7.81
CA TYR A 79 14.77 14.74 -6.45
C TYR A 79 15.92 14.91 -5.47
N THR A 80 15.63 15.49 -4.30
CA THR A 80 16.49 15.47 -3.11
C THR A 80 16.17 14.23 -2.27
N SER A 81 14.88 13.85 -2.19
CA SER A 81 14.44 12.66 -1.46
C SER A 81 13.20 12.07 -2.10
N GLN A 82 13.15 10.74 -2.13
CA GLN A 82 12.02 9.95 -2.58
C GLN A 82 11.86 8.79 -1.60
N VAL A 83 10.82 8.79 -0.80
CA VAL A 83 10.56 7.75 0.19
C VAL A 83 9.14 7.23 0.01
N GLY A 84 9.01 5.96 -0.33
CA GLY A 84 7.77 5.22 -0.36
C GLY A 84 7.82 4.10 0.66
N LYS A 85 6.76 3.93 1.44
CA LYS A 85 6.55 2.79 2.35
C LYS A 85 5.18 2.21 2.08
N TYR A 86 5.05 0.90 2.25
CA TYR A 86 3.76 0.23 2.13
C TYR A 86 3.59 -0.89 3.15
N THR A 87 2.34 -1.20 3.42
CA THR A 87 1.89 -2.43 4.08
C THR A 87 0.77 -3.02 3.25
N LYS A 88 0.92 -4.27 2.86
CA LYS A 88 -0.08 -5.04 2.12
C LYS A 88 -0.71 -6.09 3.02
N VAL A 89 -2.03 -6.19 2.97
CA VAL A 89 -2.80 -7.24 3.64
C VAL A 89 -3.84 -7.76 2.65
N GLY A 90 -3.68 -8.99 2.21
CA GLY A 90 -4.49 -9.53 1.11
C GLY A 90 -4.36 -8.67 -0.14
N ASP A 91 -5.45 -8.18 -0.66
CA ASP A 91 -5.49 -7.30 -1.83
C ASP A 91 -5.44 -5.80 -1.51
N LEU A 92 -5.33 -5.44 -0.23
CA LEU A 92 -5.33 -4.05 0.23
C LEU A 92 -3.90 -3.56 0.49
N VAL A 93 -3.52 -2.44 -0.13
CA VAL A 93 -2.23 -1.78 0.07
C VAL A 93 -2.43 -0.42 0.69
N TYR A 94 -1.96 -0.25 1.93
CA TYR A 94 -1.72 1.07 2.51
C TYR A 94 -0.36 1.58 2.04
N PHE A 95 -0.27 2.86 1.70
CA PHE A 95 0.98 3.50 1.30
C PHE A 95 1.21 4.85 1.97
N HIS A 96 2.48 5.19 2.10
CA HIS A 96 2.97 6.52 2.42
C HIS A 96 4.05 6.90 1.42
N VAL A 97 3.94 8.10 0.85
CA VAL A 97 4.89 8.69 -0.09
C VAL A 97 5.37 10.02 0.45
N TYR A 98 6.69 10.24 0.42
CA TYR A 98 7.31 11.53 0.62
C TYR A 98 8.25 11.83 -0.55
N ILE A 99 8.06 12.97 -1.17
CA ILE A 99 8.87 13.45 -2.29
C ILE A 99 9.35 14.86 -1.96
N TYR A 100 10.65 15.06 -2.05
CA TYR A 100 11.31 16.36 -1.93
C TYR A 100 12.09 16.64 -3.21
N LEU A 101 11.70 17.70 -3.93
CA LEU A 101 12.30 18.05 -5.20
C LEU A 101 13.62 18.81 -5.01
N ALA A 102 14.61 18.55 -5.88
CA ALA A 102 15.92 19.19 -5.82
C ALA A 102 15.89 20.67 -6.25
N ALA A 103 14.92 21.04 -7.09
CA ALA A 103 14.78 22.38 -7.63
C ALA A 103 13.32 22.67 -8.00
N ALA A 104 13.03 23.95 -8.27
CA ALA A 104 11.78 24.36 -8.89
C ALA A 104 11.58 23.61 -10.22
N GLN A 105 10.35 23.24 -10.48
CA GLN A 105 9.96 22.56 -11.71
C GLN A 105 8.98 23.44 -12.50
N THR A 106 9.17 23.51 -13.80
CA THR A 106 8.18 24.11 -14.69
C THR A 106 7.05 23.12 -14.93
N ARG A 107 5.84 23.52 -14.61
CA ARG A 107 4.64 22.74 -14.87
C ARG A 107 4.09 23.01 -16.26
N ASN A 108 3.61 21.95 -16.89
CA ASN A 108 2.75 22.03 -18.06
C ASN A 108 1.25 21.94 -17.64
N VAL A 109 0.36 21.81 -18.60
CA VAL A 109 -1.10 21.74 -18.38
C VAL A 109 -1.60 20.35 -18.00
N ASP A 110 -0.71 19.35 -17.98
CA ASP A 110 -1.11 17.99 -17.68
C ASP A 110 -1.37 17.78 -16.20
N ALA A 111 -2.12 16.72 -15.89
CA ALA A 111 -2.38 16.34 -14.52
C ALA A 111 -1.12 15.88 -13.80
N LEU A 112 -1.00 16.20 -12.50
CA LEU A 112 0.04 15.62 -11.67
C LEU A 112 -0.24 14.15 -11.43
N GLY A 113 0.79 13.32 -11.59
CA GLY A 113 0.76 11.91 -11.27
C GLY A 113 1.88 11.48 -10.34
N VAL A 114 1.67 10.37 -9.65
CA VAL A 114 2.68 9.66 -8.86
C VAL A 114 2.78 8.24 -9.38
N ALA A 115 3.99 7.77 -9.59
CA ALA A 115 4.27 6.43 -10.08
C ALA A 115 5.31 5.72 -9.21
N GLY A 116 5.62 4.46 -9.54
CA GLY A 116 6.58 3.64 -8.83
C GLY A 116 5.98 2.82 -7.69
N PHE A 117 4.64 2.71 -7.62
CA PHE A 117 3.98 1.87 -6.63
C PHE A 117 4.36 0.39 -6.80
N PRO A 118 4.49 -0.37 -5.71
CA PRO A 118 5.01 -1.75 -5.74
C PRO A 118 4.06 -2.76 -6.40
N PHE A 119 2.77 -2.48 -6.39
CA PHE A 119 1.74 -3.37 -6.93
C PHE A 119 0.84 -2.62 -7.90
N ALA A 120 0.40 -3.30 -8.94
CA ALA A 120 -0.61 -2.77 -9.85
C ALA A 120 -1.96 -2.65 -9.13
N ALA A 121 -2.61 -1.50 -9.28
CA ALA A 121 -3.95 -1.32 -8.74
C ALA A 121 -4.98 -2.05 -9.60
N ALA A 122 -6.03 -2.55 -8.95
CA ALA A 122 -7.18 -3.11 -9.64
C ALA A 122 -7.83 -2.07 -10.55
N SER A 123 -8.23 -2.49 -11.75
CA SER A 123 -8.88 -1.60 -12.71
C SER A 123 -10.25 -1.13 -12.20
N GLY A 124 -10.60 0.12 -12.51
CA GLY A 124 -11.91 0.69 -12.19
C GLY A 124 -12.09 1.11 -10.72
N VAL A 125 -11.02 1.11 -9.93
CA VAL A 125 -11.07 1.54 -8.53
C VAL A 125 -10.48 2.94 -8.38
N ILE A 126 -11.31 3.86 -7.90
CA ILE A 126 -10.88 5.20 -7.50
C ILE A 126 -10.54 5.13 -6.01
N ASN A 127 -9.32 5.46 -5.67
CA ASN A 127 -8.85 5.36 -4.29
C ASN A 127 -8.66 6.75 -3.69
N GLY A 128 -9.18 6.93 -2.48
CA GLY A 128 -8.94 8.14 -1.71
C GLY A 128 -7.51 8.20 -1.21
N CYS A 129 -6.88 9.35 -1.33
CA CYS A 129 -5.63 9.65 -0.64
C CYS A 129 -5.75 10.96 0.12
N THR A 130 -4.86 11.17 1.06
CA THR A 130 -4.78 12.41 1.84
C THR A 130 -3.43 13.07 1.62
N TRP A 131 -3.45 14.41 1.54
CA TRP A 131 -2.23 15.20 1.65
C TRP A 131 -1.86 15.29 3.13
N GLY A 132 -0.76 14.66 3.51
CA GLY A 132 -0.23 14.78 4.87
C GLY A 132 0.59 16.06 5.05
N TYR A 133 1.29 16.48 3.98
CA TYR A 133 2.10 17.69 3.97
C TYR A 133 2.32 18.17 2.54
N ALA A 134 2.33 19.49 2.35
CA ALA A 134 2.73 20.12 1.10
C ALA A 134 3.39 21.47 1.41
N ALA A 135 4.67 21.62 1.11
CA ALA A 135 5.40 22.86 1.22
C ALA A 135 5.82 23.34 -0.16
N GLY A 136 5.69 24.66 -0.40
CA GLY A 136 5.98 25.22 -1.72
C GLY A 136 5.08 24.70 -2.84
N VAL A 137 3.92 24.18 -2.48
CA VAL A 137 2.92 23.64 -3.38
C VAL A 137 1.59 24.30 -3.06
N VAL A 138 1.02 24.99 -4.03
CA VAL A 138 -0.34 25.54 -3.91
C VAL A 138 -1.30 24.64 -4.67
N VAL A 139 -2.31 24.18 -3.98
CA VAL A 139 -3.42 23.43 -4.55
C VAL A 139 -4.54 24.41 -4.84
N ALA A 140 -4.78 24.73 -6.10
CA ALA A 140 -5.86 25.62 -6.49
C ALA A 140 -7.20 24.85 -6.50
N GLY A 141 -8.19 25.35 -5.76
CA GLY A 141 -9.57 24.83 -5.73
C GLY A 141 -9.93 24.13 -4.43
N THR A 142 -11.21 23.87 -4.26
CA THR A 142 -11.82 23.27 -3.07
C THR A 142 -11.83 21.74 -3.08
N ALA A 143 -11.17 21.11 -4.04
CA ALA A 143 -11.25 19.67 -4.25
C ALA A 143 -10.14 18.93 -3.50
N LEU A 144 -10.51 17.91 -2.73
CA LEU A 144 -9.57 16.94 -2.19
C LEU A 144 -9.05 16.09 -3.35
N PRO A 145 -7.74 16.05 -3.62
CA PRO A 145 -7.22 15.24 -4.69
C PRO A 145 -7.47 13.76 -4.42
N VAL A 146 -8.06 13.09 -5.38
CA VAL A 146 -8.27 11.64 -5.39
C VAL A 146 -7.26 11.04 -6.34
N LEU A 147 -6.56 10.03 -5.93
CA LEU A 147 -5.61 9.32 -6.77
C LEU A 147 -6.33 8.23 -7.57
N TYR A 148 -6.40 8.42 -8.88
CA TYR A 148 -6.93 7.42 -9.81
C TYR A 148 -5.77 6.59 -10.34
N PHE A 149 -5.74 5.32 -9.99
CA PHE A 149 -4.67 4.43 -10.38
C PHE A 149 -4.88 3.83 -11.78
N GLY A 150 -3.78 3.81 -12.56
CA GLY A 150 -3.65 3.02 -13.77
C GLY A 150 -2.36 2.19 -13.68
N GLY A 151 -2.47 0.90 -13.35
CA GLY A 151 -1.29 0.05 -13.14
C GLY A 151 -0.51 0.43 -11.87
N VAL A 152 0.80 0.69 -12.00
CA VAL A 152 1.71 1.05 -10.88
C VAL A 152 1.88 2.57 -10.70
N GLY A 153 0.95 3.35 -11.20
CA GLY A 153 0.93 4.80 -11.05
C GLY A 153 -0.48 5.34 -10.95
N GLY A 154 -0.63 6.53 -10.44
CA GLY A 154 -1.91 7.19 -10.32
C GLY A 154 -1.84 8.67 -10.69
N ILE A 155 -2.94 9.21 -11.17
CA ILE A 155 -3.13 10.62 -11.49
C ILE A 155 -4.08 11.22 -10.47
N PHE A 156 -3.80 12.43 -10.00
CA PHE A 156 -4.70 13.15 -9.13
C PHE A 156 -5.91 13.68 -9.91
N TYR A 157 -7.09 13.46 -9.33
CA TYR A 157 -8.35 13.99 -9.84
C TYR A 157 -9.00 14.91 -8.83
N ASN A 158 -9.75 15.88 -9.30
CA ASN A 158 -10.62 16.70 -8.44
C ASN A 158 -11.95 15.97 -8.19
N THR A 159 -12.72 16.46 -7.23
CA THR A 159 -14.06 15.92 -6.90
C THR A 159 -15.07 16.02 -8.05
N GLY A 160 -14.78 16.81 -9.08
CA GLY A 160 -15.59 16.92 -10.30
C GLY A 160 -15.28 15.85 -11.36
N GLY A 161 -14.37 14.89 -11.06
CA GLY A 161 -14.04 13.80 -11.95
C GLY A 161 -13.10 14.18 -13.11
N SER A 162 -12.42 15.33 -13.02
CA SER A 162 -11.42 15.77 -14.00
C SER A 162 -10.00 15.62 -13.47
N PRO A 163 -9.00 15.38 -14.32
CA PRO A 163 -7.60 15.39 -13.92
C PRO A 163 -7.22 16.69 -13.20
N PHE A 164 -6.49 16.58 -12.10
CA PHE A 164 -6.14 17.72 -11.26
C PHE A 164 -4.94 18.47 -11.84
N THR A 165 -5.18 19.59 -12.49
CA THR A 165 -4.17 20.46 -13.09
C THR A 165 -3.85 21.70 -12.24
N GLY A 166 -4.58 21.92 -11.15
CA GLY A 166 -4.52 23.13 -10.32
C GLY A 166 -3.37 23.20 -9.30
N LEU A 167 -2.35 22.36 -9.43
CA LEU A 167 -1.21 22.36 -8.52
C LEU A 167 -0.14 23.33 -9.04
N THR A 168 0.27 24.30 -8.23
CA THR A 168 1.34 25.25 -8.56
C THR A 168 2.50 25.06 -7.60
N LEU A 169 3.71 24.94 -8.13
CA LEU A 169 4.93 24.90 -7.33
C LEU A 169 5.42 26.32 -7.10
N THR A 170 5.48 26.76 -5.84
CA THR A 170 5.77 28.16 -5.46
C THR A 170 7.13 28.35 -4.79
N SER A 171 7.84 27.24 -4.47
CA SER A 171 9.17 27.30 -3.88
C SER A 171 10.23 26.69 -4.80
N ALA A 172 11.49 27.01 -4.50
CA ALA A 172 12.63 26.41 -5.19
C ALA A 172 12.76 24.91 -4.94
N GLN A 173 12.22 24.42 -3.84
CA GLN A 173 12.29 23.01 -3.43
C GLN A 173 10.94 22.56 -2.85
N PRO A 174 9.99 22.17 -3.69
CA PRO A 174 8.69 21.72 -3.23
C PRO A 174 8.76 20.36 -2.53
N GLU A 175 7.93 20.18 -1.52
CA GLU A 175 7.75 18.93 -0.77
C GLU A 175 6.31 18.47 -0.82
N ILE A 176 6.13 17.16 -0.96
CA ILE A 176 4.81 16.52 -1.02
C ILE A 176 4.85 15.25 -0.17
N ALA A 177 3.92 15.13 0.76
CA ALA A 177 3.65 13.88 1.45
C ALA A 177 2.19 13.47 1.26
N ILE A 178 1.96 12.26 0.82
CA ILE A 178 0.63 11.67 0.65
C ILE A 178 0.56 10.29 1.28
N SER A 179 -0.62 9.95 1.75
CA SER A 179 -0.93 8.59 2.24
C SER A 179 -2.27 8.15 1.70
N GLY A 180 -2.46 6.87 1.54
CA GLY A 180 -3.72 6.34 1.06
C GLY A 180 -3.75 4.83 1.08
N VAL A 181 -4.85 4.32 0.55
CA VAL A 181 -5.09 2.89 0.42
C VAL A 181 -5.58 2.62 -1.00
N TYR A 182 -5.10 1.55 -1.60
CA TYR A 182 -5.63 1.05 -2.86
C TYR A 182 -5.74 -0.46 -2.86
N LYS A 183 -6.58 -0.98 -3.77
CA LYS A 183 -6.78 -2.40 -3.97
C LYS A 183 -5.92 -2.89 -5.14
N THR A 184 -5.25 -4.02 -4.97
CA THR A 184 -4.49 -4.70 -6.04
C THR A 184 -5.39 -5.64 -6.85
N THR A 185 -4.87 -6.10 -7.98
CA THR A 185 -5.50 -7.15 -8.81
C THR A 185 -5.22 -8.53 -8.25
#